data_f283db959e2e9745d02eb0b4ce643b4c
#
_entry.id   f283db959e2e9745d02eb0b4ce643b4c
#
_cell.length_a   1.000
_cell.length_b   1.000
_cell.length_c   1.000
_cell.angle_alpha   90.00
_cell.angle_beta   90.00
_cell.angle_gamma   90.00
#
_symmetry.space_group_name_H-M   'P 1'
#
loop_
_entity.id
_entity.type
_entity.pdbx_description
1 polymer ?
#
loop_
_entity_poly.entity_id
_entity_poly.type
_entity_poly.pdbx_seq_one_letter_code
_entity_poly.pdbx_strand_id
1 'polypeptide(L)'
;WWTLALFMALGVFLEYLHGFKVGYYLDVGNETRRLMFTLAHVHGTLFGVIHILFALTARFMPAKADNWQRIASPLLMAASVLMPGGFFLGGVWFYDGDPGLGIFLVPIGAVAIIIATVLTALGTGKVSGRD
;
A
#
# COMPACT_ATOMS: atom_id res chain seq x y z
N TRP A 1 -9.66 6.52 -5.01
CA TRP A 1 -9.21 6.87 -6.35
C TRP A 1 -7.90 7.67 -6.34
N TRP A 2 -7.74 8.65 -5.44
CA TRP A 2 -6.51 9.46 -5.39
C TRP A 2 -5.25 8.64 -5.11
N THR A 3 -5.33 7.66 -4.21
CA THR A 3 -4.21 6.74 -3.95
C THR A 3 -3.80 5.99 -5.22
N LEU A 4 -4.79 5.44 -5.94
CA LEU A 4 -4.54 4.73 -7.20
C LEU A 4 -3.89 5.66 -8.24
N ALA A 5 -4.47 6.86 -8.45
CA ALA A 5 -3.94 7.82 -9.41
C ALA A 5 -2.50 8.26 -9.07
N LEU A 6 -2.21 8.52 -7.79
CA LEU A 6 -0.88 8.92 -7.33
C LEU A 6 0.16 7.85 -7.64
N PHE A 7 -0.13 6.59 -7.27
CA PHE A 7 0.85 5.51 -7.46
C PHE A 7 0.94 5.04 -8.91
N MET A 8 -0.12 5.16 -9.72
CA MET A 8 -0.02 4.98 -11.17
C MET A 8 0.88 6.06 -11.80
N ALA A 9 0.75 7.33 -11.41
CA ALA A 9 1.64 8.39 -11.84
C ALA A 9 3.10 8.14 -11.44
N LEU A 10 3.32 7.64 -10.21
CA LEU A 10 4.65 7.19 -9.78
C LEU A 10 5.18 6.09 -10.70
N GLY A 11 4.38 5.10 -11.07
CA GLY A 11 4.78 4.05 -12.00
C GLY A 11 5.23 4.59 -13.35
N VAL A 12 4.44 5.48 -13.95
CA VAL A 12 4.80 6.16 -15.20
C VAL A 12 6.13 6.93 -15.06
N PHE A 13 6.33 7.59 -13.93
CA PHE A 13 7.59 8.29 -13.64
C PHE A 13 8.78 7.32 -13.53
N LEU A 14 8.61 6.17 -12.88
CA LEU A 14 9.64 5.14 -12.78
C LEU A 14 9.98 4.54 -14.15
N GLU A 15 8.97 4.31 -15.00
CA GLU A 15 9.17 3.88 -16.39
C GLU A 15 9.96 4.91 -17.20
N TYR A 16 9.67 6.20 -17.02
CA TYR A 16 10.46 7.27 -17.61
C TYR A 16 11.92 7.20 -17.17
N LEU A 17 12.18 7.09 -15.85
CA LEU A 17 13.56 6.99 -15.33
C LEU A 17 14.29 5.76 -15.88
N HIS A 18 13.56 4.64 -16.05
CA HIS A 18 14.09 3.41 -16.62
C HIS A 18 14.40 3.56 -18.12
N GLY A 19 13.45 4.06 -18.90
CA GLY A 19 13.56 4.22 -20.35
C GLY A 19 14.69 5.17 -20.77
N PHE A 20 14.86 6.27 -20.01
CA PHE A 20 15.94 7.25 -20.25
C PHE A 20 17.24 6.91 -19.52
N LYS A 21 17.34 5.74 -18.89
CA LYS A 21 18.54 5.23 -18.21
C LYS A 21 19.13 6.24 -17.21
N VAL A 22 18.26 6.88 -16.41
CA VAL A 22 18.67 7.85 -15.41
C VAL A 22 19.51 7.18 -14.34
N GLY A 23 20.80 7.52 -14.22
CA GLY A 23 21.75 6.85 -13.34
C GLY A 23 21.37 6.85 -11.86
N TYR A 24 20.66 7.88 -11.37
CA TYR A 24 20.13 7.91 -10.01
C TYR A 24 19.17 6.73 -9.73
N TYR A 25 18.39 6.31 -10.73
CA TYR A 25 17.42 5.20 -10.62
C TYR A 25 18.02 3.87 -11.07
N LEU A 26 18.82 3.88 -12.14
CA LEU A 26 19.47 2.71 -12.74
C LEU A 26 20.94 2.65 -12.33
N ASP A 27 21.21 2.41 -11.07
CA ASP A 27 22.54 2.07 -10.61
C ASP A 27 22.77 0.56 -10.82
N VAL A 28 23.69 0.23 -11.74
CA VAL A 28 24.01 -1.18 -12.05
C VAL A 28 24.74 -1.86 -10.89
N GLY A 29 25.45 -1.10 -10.07
CA GLY A 29 26.17 -1.58 -8.89
C GLY A 29 25.29 -1.80 -7.68
N ASN A 30 24.13 -1.13 -7.63
CA ASN A 30 23.21 -1.20 -6.50
C ASN A 30 21.74 -1.05 -6.91
N GLU A 31 21.02 -2.16 -6.91
CA GLU A 31 19.62 -2.21 -7.31
C GLU A 31 18.62 -1.84 -6.19
N THR A 32 19.09 -1.59 -4.96
CA THR A 32 18.25 -1.37 -3.78
C THR A 32 17.24 -0.25 -4.00
N ARG A 33 17.68 0.91 -4.53
CA ARG A 33 16.79 2.03 -4.82
C ARG A 33 15.68 1.65 -5.80
N ARG A 34 16.04 1.02 -6.90
CA ARG A 34 15.09 0.58 -7.93
C ARG A 34 14.06 -0.37 -7.34
N LEU A 35 14.52 -1.37 -6.58
CA LEU A 35 13.65 -2.33 -5.91
C LEU A 35 12.68 -1.63 -4.95
N MET A 36 13.16 -0.73 -4.09
CA MET A 36 12.36 -0.02 -3.12
C MET A 36 11.28 0.85 -3.79
N PHE A 37 11.64 1.61 -4.83
CA PHE A 37 10.68 2.43 -5.57
C PHE A 37 9.64 1.59 -6.31
N THR A 38 10.06 0.46 -6.89
CA THR A 38 9.14 -0.49 -7.52
C THR A 38 8.16 -1.06 -6.49
N LEU A 39 8.64 -1.46 -5.30
CA LEU A 39 7.77 -1.94 -4.22
C LEU A 39 6.81 -0.85 -3.72
N ALA A 40 7.25 0.40 -3.62
CA ALA A 40 6.38 1.52 -3.27
C ALA A 40 5.24 1.69 -4.28
N HIS A 41 5.57 1.69 -5.59
CA HIS A 41 4.58 1.78 -6.67
C HIS A 41 3.59 0.62 -6.63
N VAL A 42 4.07 -0.62 -6.58
CA VAL A 42 3.23 -1.83 -6.62
C VAL A 42 2.28 -1.88 -5.43
N HIS A 43 2.80 -1.70 -4.21
CA HIS A 43 1.97 -1.72 -3.00
C HIS A 43 0.98 -0.55 -2.98
N GLY A 44 1.41 0.65 -3.35
CA GLY A 44 0.51 1.80 -3.38
C GLY A 44 -0.61 1.66 -4.40
N THR A 45 -0.33 1.12 -5.59
CA THR A 45 -1.35 0.82 -6.61
C THR A 45 -2.33 -0.24 -6.11
N LEU A 46 -1.81 -1.34 -5.53
CA LEU A 46 -2.63 -2.40 -4.95
C LEU A 46 -3.55 -1.85 -3.84
N PHE A 47 -3.03 -1.03 -2.93
CA PHE A 47 -3.84 -0.40 -1.90
C PHE A 47 -4.91 0.52 -2.49
N GLY A 48 -4.62 1.22 -3.58
CA GLY A 48 -5.64 1.99 -4.30
C GLY A 48 -6.82 1.15 -4.75
N VAL A 49 -6.55 -0.05 -5.30
CA VAL A 49 -7.60 -1.01 -5.69
C VAL A 49 -8.34 -1.55 -4.45
N ILE A 50 -7.60 -1.92 -3.39
CA ILE A 50 -8.20 -2.41 -2.14
C ILE A 50 -9.14 -1.37 -1.52
N HIS A 51 -8.78 -0.08 -1.54
CA HIS A 51 -9.66 0.99 -1.07
C HIS A 51 -10.97 1.06 -1.84
N ILE A 52 -10.93 0.89 -3.16
CA ILE A 52 -12.15 0.87 -3.98
C ILE A 52 -13.01 -0.33 -3.64
N LEU A 53 -12.42 -1.51 -3.53
CA LEU A 53 -13.13 -2.74 -3.14
C LEU A 53 -13.72 -2.63 -1.74
N PHE A 54 -12.96 -2.09 -0.78
CA PHE A 54 -13.45 -1.85 0.58
C PHE A 54 -14.64 -0.88 0.60
N ALA A 55 -14.56 0.21 -0.15
CA ALA A 55 -15.65 1.20 -0.24
C ALA A 55 -16.92 0.58 -0.85
N LEU A 56 -16.78 -0.25 -1.89
CA LEU A 56 -17.90 -0.98 -2.49
C LEU A 56 -18.50 -1.98 -1.48
N THR A 57 -17.65 -2.76 -0.81
CA THR A 57 -18.10 -3.70 0.23
C THR A 57 -18.86 -2.98 1.33
N ALA A 58 -18.30 -1.87 1.85
CA ALA A 58 -18.94 -1.07 2.90
C ALA A 58 -20.29 -0.46 2.46
N ARG A 59 -20.42 -0.10 1.17
CA ARG A 59 -21.65 0.46 0.61
C ARG A 59 -22.78 -0.58 0.52
N PHE A 60 -22.46 -1.81 0.14
CA PHE A 60 -23.46 -2.86 -0.06
C PHE A 60 -23.77 -3.65 1.22
N MET A 61 -22.96 -3.50 2.27
CA MET A 61 -23.18 -4.15 3.56
C MET A 61 -23.91 -3.20 4.53
N PRO A 62 -25.04 -3.59 5.11
CA PRO A 62 -25.75 -2.74 6.06
C PRO A 62 -24.90 -2.49 7.31
N ALA A 63 -24.74 -1.21 7.65
CA ALA A 63 -23.92 -0.74 8.78
C ALA A 63 -24.38 -1.20 10.18
N LYS A 64 -25.49 -1.94 10.26
CA LYS A 64 -26.20 -2.24 11.52
C LYS A 64 -25.57 -3.32 12.39
N ALA A 65 -24.60 -4.09 11.89
CA ALA A 65 -24.20 -5.28 12.65
C ALA A 65 -22.97 -5.07 13.54
N ASP A 66 -21.93 -4.38 13.09
CA ASP A 66 -20.70 -4.25 13.86
C ASP A 66 -19.90 -3.00 13.41
N ASN A 67 -19.23 -2.36 14.36
CA ASN A 67 -18.34 -1.20 14.11
C ASN A 67 -17.06 -1.55 13.32
N TRP A 68 -17.01 -2.69 12.64
CA TRP A 68 -15.81 -3.15 11.93
C TRP A 68 -15.29 -2.14 10.89
N GLN A 69 -16.21 -1.48 10.19
CA GLN A 69 -15.84 -0.46 9.19
C GLN A 69 -15.12 0.74 9.83
N ARG A 70 -15.50 1.12 11.05
CA ARG A 70 -14.88 2.23 11.79
C ARG A 70 -13.44 1.95 12.18
N ILE A 71 -13.08 0.68 12.36
CA ILE A 71 -11.71 0.27 12.71
C ILE A 71 -10.94 -0.11 11.45
N ALA A 72 -11.55 -0.87 10.54
CA ALA A 72 -10.88 -1.31 9.31
C ALA A 72 -10.50 -0.14 8.39
N SER A 73 -11.35 0.88 8.26
CA SER A 73 -11.09 2.03 7.39
C SER A 73 -9.81 2.80 7.77
N PRO A 74 -9.62 3.29 9.01
CA PRO A 74 -8.39 3.99 9.38
C PRO A 74 -7.14 3.08 9.33
N LEU A 75 -7.27 1.79 9.63
CA LEU A 75 -6.16 0.85 9.48
C LEU A 75 -5.75 0.67 8.03
N LEU A 76 -6.72 0.57 7.12
CA LEU A 76 -6.45 0.51 5.69
C LEU A 76 -5.79 1.80 5.18
N MET A 77 -6.25 2.96 5.65
CA MET A 77 -5.61 4.24 5.33
C MET A 77 -4.17 4.32 5.87
N ALA A 78 -3.95 3.91 7.11
CA ALA A 78 -2.62 3.87 7.70
C ALA A 78 -1.69 2.93 6.92
N ALA A 79 -2.14 1.73 6.55
CA ALA A 79 -1.38 0.78 5.76
C ALA A 79 -0.97 1.36 4.41
N SER A 80 -1.89 2.06 3.72
CA SER A 80 -1.65 2.65 2.40
C SER A 80 -0.69 3.85 2.40
N VAL A 81 -0.39 4.40 3.57
CA VAL A 81 0.64 5.43 3.74
C VAL A 81 1.95 4.81 4.24
N LEU A 82 1.87 3.97 5.27
CA LEU A 82 3.05 3.44 5.95
C LEU A 82 3.84 2.47 5.07
N MET A 83 3.19 1.55 4.37
CA MET A 83 3.91 0.53 3.61
C MET A 83 4.53 1.11 2.33
N PRO A 84 3.78 1.75 1.40
CA PRO A 84 4.39 2.36 0.23
C PRO A 84 5.35 3.49 0.60
N GLY A 85 5.01 4.32 1.60
CA GLY A 85 5.88 5.37 2.11
C GLY A 85 7.17 4.83 2.72
N GLY A 86 7.09 3.72 3.44
CA GLY A 86 8.24 3.02 4.00
C GLY A 86 9.20 2.52 2.93
N PHE A 87 8.69 1.87 1.89
CA PHE A 87 9.48 1.47 0.73
C PHE A 87 10.08 2.68 0.01
N PHE A 88 9.28 3.71 -0.24
CA PHE A 88 9.77 4.91 -0.93
C PHE A 88 10.92 5.57 -0.16
N LEU A 89 10.75 5.82 1.14
CA LEU A 89 11.79 6.39 1.98
C LEU A 89 13.00 5.46 2.11
N GLY A 90 12.80 4.15 2.13
CA GLY A 90 13.86 3.14 2.11
C GLY A 90 14.71 3.18 0.85
N GLY A 91 14.15 3.67 -0.28
CA GLY A 91 14.87 3.84 -1.54
C GLY A 91 15.48 5.22 -1.73
N VAL A 92 14.93 6.27 -1.07
CA VAL A 92 15.52 7.63 -1.13
C VAL A 92 16.86 7.68 -0.40
N TRP A 93 16.90 7.15 0.81
CA TRP A 93 18.12 6.99 1.60
C TRP A 93 18.35 5.51 1.87
N PHE A 94 19.43 4.96 1.38
CA PHE A 94 19.82 3.58 1.61
C PHE A 94 21.31 3.52 1.98
N TYR A 95 21.71 2.43 2.62
CA TYR A 95 23.04 2.22 3.15
C TYR A 95 23.65 1.02 2.45
N ASP A 96 24.56 1.27 1.49
CA ASP A 96 25.16 0.24 0.66
C ASP A 96 24.08 -0.64 -0.02
N GLY A 97 23.99 -1.92 0.28
CA GLY A 97 22.95 -2.84 -0.22
C GLY A 97 21.64 -2.83 0.58
N ASP A 98 21.58 -2.15 1.74
CA ASP A 98 20.46 -2.18 2.66
C ASP A 98 19.51 -0.98 2.46
N PRO A 99 18.18 -1.19 2.55
CA PRO A 99 17.21 -0.12 2.54
C PRO A 99 17.40 0.88 3.69
N GLY A 100 17.05 2.14 3.46
CA GLY A 100 17.06 3.17 4.49
C GLY A 100 16.03 2.95 5.61
N LEU A 101 16.13 3.77 6.66
CA LEU A 101 15.30 3.64 7.88
C LEU A 101 13.79 3.64 7.63
N GLY A 102 13.33 4.17 6.49
CA GLY A 102 11.93 4.11 6.10
C GLY A 102 11.36 2.69 6.07
N ILE A 103 12.21 1.67 5.85
CA ILE A 103 11.79 0.26 5.79
C ILE A 103 11.09 -0.21 7.07
N PHE A 104 11.38 0.38 8.25
CA PHE A 104 10.73 0.04 9.51
C PHE A 104 9.23 0.39 9.55
N LEU A 105 8.75 1.26 8.66
CA LEU A 105 7.32 1.55 8.52
C LEU A 105 6.55 0.41 7.82
N VAL A 106 7.25 -0.39 7.01
CA VAL A 106 6.64 -1.46 6.22
C VAL A 106 5.96 -2.53 7.08
N PRO A 107 6.62 -3.14 8.10
CA PRO A 107 5.97 -4.13 8.94
C PRO A 107 4.78 -3.56 9.73
N ILE A 108 4.81 -2.29 10.12
CA ILE A 108 3.69 -1.63 10.80
C ILE A 108 2.50 -1.53 9.85
N GLY A 109 2.73 -1.09 8.60
CA GLY A 109 1.71 -1.07 7.56
C GLY A 109 1.18 -2.47 7.22
N ALA A 110 2.06 -3.50 7.21
CA ALA A 110 1.66 -4.88 6.96
C ALA A 110 0.73 -5.42 8.06
N VAL A 111 1.01 -5.15 9.31
CA VAL A 111 0.11 -5.52 10.42
C VAL A 111 -1.23 -4.81 10.29
N ALA A 112 -1.24 -3.52 9.96
CA ALA A 112 -2.45 -2.74 9.80
C ALA A 112 -3.36 -3.28 8.68
N ILE A 113 -2.80 -3.65 7.51
CA ILE A 113 -3.60 -4.22 6.41
C ILE A 113 -4.14 -5.61 6.75
N ILE A 114 -3.36 -6.45 7.44
CA ILE A 114 -3.84 -7.77 7.87
C ILE A 114 -5.03 -7.61 8.80
N ILE A 115 -4.93 -6.75 9.81
CA ILE A 115 -6.04 -6.50 10.75
C ILE A 115 -7.27 -5.94 10.01
N ALA A 116 -7.09 -4.96 9.13
CA ALA A 116 -8.19 -4.39 8.34
C ALA A 116 -8.90 -5.45 7.49
N THR A 117 -8.12 -6.33 6.86
CA THR A 117 -8.66 -7.42 6.02
C THR A 117 -9.42 -8.45 6.85
N VAL A 118 -8.86 -8.88 7.99
CA VAL A 118 -9.53 -9.82 8.90
C VAL A 118 -10.85 -9.24 9.44
N LEU A 119 -10.83 -7.97 9.87
CA LEU A 119 -12.05 -7.30 10.34
C LEU A 119 -13.11 -7.22 9.24
N THR A 120 -12.70 -6.94 8.00
CA THR A 120 -13.60 -6.89 6.86
C THR A 120 -14.20 -8.27 6.58
N ALA A 121 -13.37 -9.32 6.55
CA ALA A 121 -13.84 -10.70 6.32
C ALA A 121 -14.82 -11.18 7.41
N LEU A 122 -14.51 -10.94 8.68
CA LEU A 122 -15.39 -11.31 9.78
C LEU A 122 -16.70 -10.49 9.78
N GLY A 123 -16.61 -9.20 9.46
CA GLY A 123 -17.78 -8.32 9.39
C GLY A 123 -18.75 -8.72 8.28
N THR A 124 -18.22 -9.05 7.10
CA THR A 124 -19.02 -9.48 5.94
C THR A 124 -19.61 -10.89 6.14
N GLY A 125 -18.86 -11.82 6.76
CA GLY A 125 -19.33 -13.17 7.03
C GLY A 125 -20.54 -13.21 8.01
N LYS A 126 -20.58 -12.33 9.00
CA LYS A 126 -21.71 -12.25 9.95
C LYS A 126 -23.02 -11.76 9.30
N VAL A 127 -22.93 -10.99 8.24
CA VAL A 127 -24.11 -10.51 7.49
C VAL A 127 -24.70 -11.64 6.65
N SER A 128 -23.85 -12.40 5.96
CA SER A 128 -24.27 -13.51 5.08
C SER A 128 -24.87 -14.72 5.82
N GLY A 129 -24.58 -14.91 7.11
CA GLY A 129 -25.10 -16.03 7.91
C GLY A 129 -26.42 -15.74 8.65
N ARG A 130 -27.08 -14.61 8.36
CA ARG A 130 -28.34 -14.20 9.00
C ARG A 130 -29.58 -14.31 8.10
N ASP A 131 -29.39 -14.79 6.88
CA ASP A 131 -30.46 -15.15 5.93
C ASP A 131 -30.78 -16.65 6.06
#